data_bdbf1efe9208aa88309454dfe4110af4
#
_entry.id   bdbf1efe9208aa88309454dfe4110af4
#
_cell.length_a   1.000
_cell.length_b   1.000
_cell.length_c   1.000
_cell.angle_alpha   90.00
_cell.angle_beta   90.00
_cell.angle_gamma   90.00
#
_symmetry.space_group_name_H-M   'P 1'
#
loop_
_entity.id
_entity.type
_entity.pdbx_description
1 polymer ?
#
loop_
_entity_poly.entity_id
_entity_poly.type
_entity_poly.pdbx_seq_one_letter_code
_entity_poly.pdbx_strand_id
1 'polypeptide(L)'
;MAVVLRMVWTAMLLLGLSAIPITATAQTKLRVGLLPFSEALAAVIADKEGFFKAEGLEIEITQFQSGALAVPVLQSGRIDIAFSNTVSMLQAIGQGLDAVVLAPAAIVRAAPPDTTTAILVLKGTVKSIKELEGKRVAVNVINSTAWLHAVAALGLHDVDYTKVRFTEVPFPQMNDPLVNGQLDAIAQVEPFRSALMATGKAEIISWPYIETAPNSDITQYLALTSWVEKNHDTAVKFARAVIKGAEFAKSKEAAAREINVAYTKLNPALKDTVLLPLLGTKVNVAGMARTMELMQKYGMLQKPIDVSSRVLKLP
;
A
#
# COMPACT_ATOMS: atom_id res chain seq x y z
N MET A 1 82.04 42.65 30.61
CA MET A 1 80.62 43.01 30.28
C MET A 1 80.02 41.80 29.60
N ALA A 2 79.24 41.01 30.31
CA ALA A 2 78.68 39.78 29.85
C ALA A 2 77.18 40.02 29.51
N VAL A 3 76.80 39.69 28.27
CA VAL A 3 75.42 39.68 27.86
C VAL A 3 74.95 38.22 27.85
N VAL A 4 74.02 37.90 28.78
CA VAL A 4 73.42 36.58 28.94
C VAL A 4 72.31 36.46 27.91
N LEU A 5 72.45 35.49 26.97
CA LEU A 5 71.44 35.12 25.98
C LEU A 5 70.57 34.04 26.58
N ARG A 6 69.27 34.42 26.86
CA ARG A 6 68.26 33.44 27.34
C ARG A 6 67.60 32.79 26.12
N MET A 7 67.85 31.50 25.87
CA MET A 7 67.13 30.66 24.98
C MET A 7 65.79 30.27 25.62
N VAL A 8 64.69 30.74 25.03
CA VAL A 8 63.34 30.28 25.33
C VAL A 8 63.02 29.11 24.43
N TRP A 9 62.86 27.93 24.98
CA TRP A 9 62.38 26.73 24.31
C TRP A 9 60.86 26.78 24.29
N THR A 10 60.25 27.05 23.12
CA THR A 10 58.80 26.92 22.90
C THR A 10 58.50 25.48 22.50
N ALA A 11 57.95 24.69 23.43
CA ALA A 11 57.46 23.36 23.12
C ALA A 11 56.14 23.48 22.36
N MET A 12 56.19 23.17 21.08
CA MET A 12 55.04 23.13 20.22
C MET A 12 54.34 21.76 20.42
N LEU A 13 53.25 21.74 21.23
CA LEU A 13 52.38 20.59 21.40
C LEU A 13 51.56 20.43 20.08
N LEU A 14 51.96 19.57 19.19
CA LEU A 14 51.16 19.08 18.09
C LEU A 14 50.08 18.14 18.65
N LEU A 15 48.87 18.68 18.91
CA LEU A 15 47.68 17.87 19.08
C LEU A 15 47.32 17.25 17.71
N GLY A 16 47.72 16.00 17.53
CA GLY A 16 47.28 15.19 16.43
C GLY A 16 45.74 14.96 16.53
N LEU A 17 44.93 15.76 15.84
CA LEU A 17 43.54 15.43 15.58
C LEU A 17 43.52 14.16 14.70
N SER A 18 43.39 13.00 15.34
CA SER A 18 43.05 11.76 14.63
C SER A 18 41.68 11.94 14.04
N ALA A 19 41.61 12.36 12.78
CA ALA A 19 40.39 12.31 11.98
C ALA A 19 39.98 10.83 11.84
N ILE A 20 39.03 10.41 12.66
CA ILE A 20 38.38 9.11 12.49
C ILE A 20 37.71 9.19 11.12
N PRO A 21 38.11 8.35 10.15
CA PRO A 21 37.43 8.34 8.86
C PRO A 21 35.97 7.90 9.13
N ILE A 22 35.04 8.83 9.02
CA ILE A 22 33.61 8.50 8.90
C ILE A 22 33.51 7.78 7.56
N THR A 23 33.61 6.46 7.58
CA THR A 23 33.28 5.66 6.40
C THR A 23 31.80 5.86 6.16
N ALA A 24 31.45 6.75 5.24
CA ALA A 24 30.11 6.83 4.69
C ALA A 24 29.84 5.46 4.04
N THR A 25 29.15 4.59 4.75
CA THR A 25 28.67 3.31 4.18
C THR A 25 27.77 3.69 3.01
N ALA A 26 28.16 3.27 1.80
CA ALA A 26 27.38 3.48 0.59
C ALA A 26 25.98 2.89 0.84
N GLN A 27 24.93 3.69 0.60
CA GLN A 27 23.56 3.25 0.75
C GLN A 27 23.25 2.15 -0.27
N THR A 28 22.52 1.12 0.18
CA THR A 28 22.03 0.09 -0.72
C THR A 28 20.84 0.63 -1.49
N LYS A 29 20.96 0.70 -2.83
CA LYS A 29 19.86 1.11 -3.70
C LYS A 29 18.83 0.00 -3.83
N LEU A 30 17.55 0.35 -3.67
CA LEU A 30 16.40 -0.53 -3.83
C LEU A 30 15.40 0.07 -4.81
N ARG A 31 15.02 -0.71 -5.81
CA ARG A 31 13.99 -0.36 -6.78
C ARG A 31 12.64 -0.85 -6.25
N VAL A 32 11.76 0.08 -5.90
CA VAL A 32 10.48 -0.20 -5.24
C VAL A 32 9.33 0.23 -6.13
N GLY A 33 8.46 -0.72 -6.49
CA GLY A 33 7.21 -0.44 -7.18
C GLY A 33 6.14 -0.01 -6.20
N LEU A 34 5.57 1.20 -6.34
CA LEU A 34 4.47 1.72 -5.51
C LEU A 34 3.28 2.15 -6.37
N LEU A 35 2.12 2.30 -5.73
CA LEU A 35 0.92 2.86 -6.33
C LEU A 35 0.66 4.25 -5.73
N PRO A 36 0.19 5.25 -6.52
CA PRO A 36 -0.07 6.61 -6.05
C PRO A 36 -1.37 6.70 -5.22
N PHE A 37 -1.57 5.77 -4.29
CA PHE A 37 -2.75 5.67 -3.43
C PHE A 37 -2.37 5.75 -1.96
N SER A 38 -3.32 6.18 -1.13
CA SER A 38 -3.11 6.33 0.31
C SER A 38 -2.63 5.04 1.01
N GLU A 39 -2.95 3.87 0.47
CA GLU A 39 -2.56 2.57 1.01
C GLU A 39 -1.03 2.34 1.02
N ALA A 40 -0.26 3.05 0.17
CA ALA A 40 1.20 3.00 0.16
C ALA A 40 1.86 3.93 1.19
N LEU A 41 1.07 4.66 1.99
CA LEU A 41 1.52 5.77 2.84
C LEU A 41 2.67 5.38 3.79
N ALA A 42 2.71 4.16 4.32
CA ALA A 42 3.78 3.71 5.23
C ALA A 42 5.18 3.82 4.60
N ALA A 43 5.35 3.34 3.35
CA ALA A 43 6.63 3.44 2.64
C ALA A 43 6.94 4.88 2.23
N VAL A 44 5.91 5.66 1.86
CA VAL A 44 6.08 7.08 1.50
C VAL A 44 6.55 7.90 2.70
N ILE A 45 5.98 7.65 3.88
CA ILE A 45 6.45 8.26 5.14
C ILE A 45 7.88 7.81 5.43
N ALA A 46 8.18 6.51 5.29
CA ALA A 46 9.52 5.98 5.56
C ALA A 46 10.58 6.65 4.67
N ASP A 47 10.26 6.96 3.43
CA ASP A 47 11.13 7.70 2.53
C ASP A 47 11.26 9.18 2.96
N LYS A 48 10.13 9.87 3.16
CA LYS A 48 10.10 11.30 3.51
C LYS A 48 10.74 11.63 4.85
N GLU A 49 10.49 10.79 5.86
CA GLU A 49 11.04 10.96 7.22
C GLU A 49 12.46 10.37 7.37
N GLY A 50 13.03 9.83 6.27
CA GLY A 50 14.39 9.32 6.26
C GLY A 50 14.56 7.98 6.99
N PHE A 51 13.50 7.21 7.24
CA PHE A 51 13.61 5.91 7.92
C PHE A 51 14.35 4.88 7.05
N PHE A 52 14.17 4.91 5.73
CA PHE A 52 15.00 4.10 4.83
C PHE A 52 16.46 4.51 4.88
N LYS A 53 16.73 5.82 4.86
CA LYS A 53 18.10 6.34 4.95
C LYS A 53 18.78 5.95 6.25
N ALA A 54 18.04 5.96 7.37
CA ALA A 54 18.53 5.54 8.67
C ALA A 54 18.91 4.03 8.72
N GLU A 55 18.26 3.21 7.90
CA GLU A 55 18.59 1.79 7.71
C GLU A 55 19.68 1.58 6.63
N GLY A 56 20.26 2.64 6.06
CA GLY A 56 21.28 2.57 5.01
C GLY A 56 20.72 2.23 3.62
N LEU A 57 19.44 2.53 3.38
CA LEU A 57 18.75 2.27 2.11
C LEU A 57 18.49 3.57 1.34
N GLU A 58 18.66 3.52 0.02
CA GLU A 58 18.23 4.54 -0.95
C GLU A 58 17.14 3.94 -1.82
N ILE A 59 15.95 4.55 -1.82
CA ILE A 59 14.78 4.02 -2.51
C ILE A 59 14.58 4.71 -3.85
N GLU A 60 14.53 3.92 -4.94
CA GLU A 60 14.13 4.36 -6.27
C GLU A 60 12.69 3.89 -6.54
N ILE A 61 11.75 4.85 -6.59
CA ILE A 61 10.32 4.53 -6.73
C ILE A 61 9.91 4.51 -8.21
N THR A 62 9.32 3.39 -8.63
CA THR A 62 8.56 3.26 -9.88
C THR A 62 7.07 3.22 -9.57
N GLN A 63 6.26 4.10 -10.19
CA GLN A 63 4.83 4.12 -9.96
C GLN A 63 4.07 3.21 -10.93
N PHE A 64 3.09 2.46 -10.41
CA PHE A 64 2.21 1.58 -11.17
C PHE A 64 0.74 1.97 -10.93
N GLN A 65 -0.13 1.66 -11.91
CA GLN A 65 -1.58 1.91 -11.81
C GLN A 65 -2.32 0.83 -11.00
N SER A 66 -1.74 -0.35 -10.87
CA SER A 66 -2.28 -1.45 -10.04
C SER A 66 -1.18 -2.39 -9.58
N GLY A 67 -1.42 -3.12 -8.49
CA GLY A 67 -0.49 -4.14 -7.99
C GLY A 67 -0.29 -5.29 -8.98
N ALA A 68 -1.32 -5.63 -9.76
CA ALA A 68 -1.22 -6.64 -10.81
C ALA A 68 -0.18 -6.29 -11.88
N LEU A 69 0.01 -5.01 -12.20
CA LEU A 69 1.03 -4.55 -13.15
C LEU A 69 2.44 -4.54 -12.54
N ALA A 70 2.58 -4.41 -11.23
CA ALA A 70 3.87 -4.45 -10.57
C ALA A 70 4.45 -5.87 -10.48
N VAL A 71 3.60 -6.89 -10.36
CA VAL A 71 4.04 -8.31 -10.18
C VAL A 71 4.90 -8.83 -11.35
N PRO A 72 4.54 -8.68 -12.64
CA PRO A 72 5.40 -9.10 -13.73
C PRO A 72 6.74 -8.35 -13.78
N VAL A 73 6.76 -7.08 -13.34
CA VAL A 73 7.98 -6.26 -13.29
C VAL A 73 8.90 -6.74 -12.16
N LEU A 74 8.32 -7.14 -11.00
CA LEU A 74 9.04 -7.83 -9.94
C LEU A 74 9.64 -9.16 -10.44
N GLN A 75 8.84 -9.98 -11.11
CA GLN A 75 9.27 -11.27 -11.63
C GLN A 75 10.42 -11.14 -12.63
N SER A 76 10.45 -10.08 -13.44
CA SER A 76 11.55 -9.80 -14.37
C SER A 76 12.81 -9.24 -13.70
N GLY A 77 12.80 -8.96 -12.39
CA GLY A 77 13.91 -8.39 -11.64
C GLY A 77 14.18 -6.90 -11.95
N ARG A 78 13.25 -6.20 -12.63
CA ARG A 78 13.38 -4.75 -12.89
C ARG A 78 13.07 -3.90 -11.68
N ILE A 79 12.29 -4.42 -10.74
CA ILE A 79 12.15 -3.88 -9.37
C ILE A 79 12.52 -4.99 -8.38
N ASP A 80 12.95 -4.61 -7.19
CA ASP A 80 13.38 -5.52 -6.13
C ASP A 80 12.22 -5.82 -5.18
N ILE A 81 11.36 -4.82 -4.96
CA ILE A 81 10.19 -4.90 -4.08
C ILE A 81 8.98 -4.33 -4.80
N ALA A 82 7.86 -5.03 -4.72
CA ALA A 82 6.57 -4.59 -5.25
C ALA A 82 5.56 -4.35 -4.14
N PHE A 83 4.87 -3.21 -4.17
CA PHE A 83 3.63 -3.03 -3.46
C PHE A 83 2.51 -3.68 -4.27
N SER A 84 1.73 -4.57 -3.65
CA SER A 84 0.63 -5.26 -4.31
C SER A 84 -0.51 -5.55 -3.35
N ASN A 85 -1.69 -5.85 -3.90
CA ASN A 85 -2.82 -6.31 -3.13
C ASN A 85 -2.78 -7.83 -2.92
N THR A 86 -3.49 -8.31 -1.88
CA THR A 86 -3.52 -9.71 -1.47
C THR A 86 -4.00 -10.64 -2.59
N VAL A 87 -5.02 -10.25 -3.35
CA VAL A 87 -5.57 -11.07 -4.44
C VAL A 87 -4.56 -11.26 -5.56
N SER A 88 -3.98 -10.16 -6.08
CA SER A 88 -2.98 -10.23 -7.16
C SER A 88 -1.74 -11.01 -6.75
N MET A 89 -1.31 -10.86 -5.48
CA MET A 89 -0.22 -11.66 -4.92
C MET A 89 -0.55 -13.15 -4.92
N LEU A 90 -1.69 -13.53 -4.34
CA LEU A 90 -2.10 -14.94 -4.23
C LEU A 90 -2.31 -15.56 -5.62
N GLN A 91 -2.88 -14.82 -6.58
CA GLN A 91 -2.98 -15.29 -7.96
C GLN A 91 -1.60 -15.57 -8.58
N ALA A 92 -0.67 -14.64 -8.43
CA ALA A 92 0.68 -14.81 -8.96
C ALA A 92 1.41 -16.00 -8.33
N ILE A 93 1.30 -16.17 -7.01
CA ILE A 93 1.85 -17.32 -6.29
C ILE A 93 1.20 -18.63 -6.77
N GLY A 94 -0.13 -18.64 -6.93
CA GLY A 94 -0.87 -19.76 -7.47
C GLY A 94 -0.47 -20.15 -8.91
N GLN A 95 0.07 -19.19 -9.67
CA GLN A 95 0.62 -19.37 -11.01
C GLN A 95 2.13 -19.67 -11.02
N GLY A 96 2.73 -19.86 -9.84
CA GLY A 96 4.13 -20.29 -9.72
C GLY A 96 5.12 -19.18 -9.36
N LEU A 97 4.66 -17.94 -9.05
CA LEU A 97 5.55 -16.93 -8.51
C LEU A 97 6.04 -17.37 -7.12
N ASP A 98 7.35 -17.43 -6.94
CA ASP A 98 7.94 -17.67 -5.63
C ASP A 98 8.34 -16.34 -4.98
N ALA A 99 7.48 -15.86 -4.06
CA ALA A 99 7.61 -14.57 -3.42
C ALA A 99 7.35 -14.65 -1.91
N VAL A 100 7.95 -13.69 -1.21
CA VAL A 100 7.87 -13.48 0.25
C VAL A 100 7.20 -12.14 0.53
N VAL A 101 6.28 -12.11 1.49
CA VAL A 101 5.71 -10.88 2.06
C VAL A 101 6.71 -10.29 3.04
N LEU A 102 7.20 -9.09 2.77
CA LEU A 102 8.19 -8.41 3.59
C LEU A 102 7.57 -7.65 4.76
N ALA A 103 6.48 -6.93 4.49
CA ALA A 103 5.76 -6.12 5.45
C ALA A 103 4.30 -5.93 5.00
N PRO A 104 3.37 -5.73 5.95
CA PRO A 104 2.01 -5.31 5.62
C PRO A 104 2.02 -3.85 5.15
N ALA A 105 0.95 -3.44 4.49
CA ALA A 105 0.68 -2.03 4.22
C ALA A 105 -0.70 -1.64 4.79
N ALA A 106 -1.78 -1.66 4.01
CA ALA A 106 -3.10 -1.31 4.50
C ALA A 106 -3.90 -2.53 4.98
N ILE A 107 -4.70 -2.31 6.02
CA ILE A 107 -5.61 -3.28 6.65
C ILE A 107 -7.03 -2.75 6.54
N VAL A 108 -8.02 -3.64 6.33
CA VAL A 108 -9.45 -3.34 6.42
C VAL A 108 -9.82 -2.99 7.86
N ARG A 109 -10.54 -1.91 8.06
CA ARG A 109 -11.12 -1.59 9.37
C ARG A 109 -12.22 -2.59 9.75
N ALA A 110 -12.50 -2.69 11.05
CA ALA A 110 -13.58 -3.54 11.54
C ALA A 110 -14.98 -2.97 11.26
N ALA A 111 -15.08 -1.65 11.05
CA ALA A 111 -16.33 -0.92 10.84
C ALA A 111 -16.10 0.33 9.99
N PRO A 112 -17.13 0.83 9.28
CA PRO A 112 -17.06 2.10 8.54
C PRO A 112 -16.76 3.32 9.44
N PRO A 113 -16.14 4.36 8.86
CA PRO A 113 -15.64 4.46 7.49
C PRO A 113 -14.26 3.79 7.32
N ASP A 114 -13.95 3.33 6.08
CA ASP A 114 -12.64 2.77 5.74
C ASP A 114 -12.02 3.48 4.53
N THR A 115 -10.71 3.36 4.34
CA THR A 115 -10.00 3.88 3.16
C THR A 115 -10.08 2.95 1.97
N THR A 116 -10.39 1.69 2.22
CA THR A 116 -10.55 0.68 1.17
C THR A 116 -11.77 0.98 0.28
N THR A 117 -12.02 0.11 -0.67
CA THR A 117 -13.10 0.30 -1.63
C THR A 117 -14.46 0.43 -0.95
N ALA A 118 -15.20 1.48 -1.33
CA ALA A 118 -16.63 1.59 -1.08
C ALA A 118 -17.38 1.55 -2.42
N ILE A 119 -18.62 1.07 -2.41
CA ILE A 119 -19.52 1.18 -3.57
C ILE A 119 -20.29 2.48 -3.46
N LEU A 120 -20.09 3.35 -4.45
CA LEU A 120 -20.74 4.65 -4.55
C LEU A 120 -21.71 4.69 -5.72
N VAL A 121 -22.78 5.42 -5.53
CA VAL A 121 -23.82 5.71 -6.51
C VAL A 121 -24.15 7.20 -6.52
N LEU A 122 -24.80 7.70 -7.54
CA LEU A 122 -25.41 9.03 -7.48
C LEU A 122 -26.55 9.03 -6.47
N LYS A 123 -26.66 10.10 -5.69
CA LYS A 123 -27.72 10.24 -4.67
C LYS A 123 -29.10 10.00 -5.26
N GLY A 124 -29.84 9.12 -4.60
CA GLY A 124 -31.23 8.82 -4.91
C GLY A 124 -31.45 7.91 -6.16
N THR A 125 -30.36 7.39 -6.78
CA THR A 125 -30.49 6.52 -7.97
C THR A 125 -30.57 5.03 -7.62
N VAL A 126 -29.76 4.56 -6.68
CA VAL A 126 -29.68 3.17 -6.19
C VAL A 126 -29.62 3.25 -4.67
N LYS A 127 -30.51 2.56 -3.98
CA LYS A 127 -30.65 2.68 -2.51
C LYS A 127 -29.82 1.67 -1.74
N SER A 128 -29.50 0.55 -2.36
CA SER A 128 -28.75 -0.54 -1.69
C SER A 128 -28.02 -1.39 -2.72
N ILE A 129 -27.05 -2.17 -2.23
CA ILE A 129 -26.32 -3.14 -3.04
C ILE A 129 -27.23 -4.17 -3.72
N LYS A 130 -28.43 -4.44 -3.15
CA LYS A 130 -29.43 -5.36 -3.71
C LYS A 130 -30.00 -4.91 -5.05
N GLU A 131 -29.97 -3.61 -5.35
CA GLU A 131 -30.48 -3.04 -6.57
C GLU A 131 -29.44 -3.00 -7.71
N LEU A 132 -28.25 -3.59 -7.50
CA LEU A 132 -27.18 -3.58 -8.51
C LEU A 132 -27.34 -4.64 -9.59
N GLU A 133 -28.28 -5.57 -9.48
CA GLU A 133 -28.59 -6.53 -10.55
C GLU A 133 -29.01 -5.79 -11.83
N GLY A 134 -28.39 -6.12 -12.96
CA GLY A 134 -28.59 -5.46 -14.24
C GLY A 134 -27.89 -4.08 -14.40
N LYS A 135 -27.28 -3.54 -13.34
CA LYS A 135 -26.63 -2.23 -13.35
C LYS A 135 -25.20 -2.29 -13.88
N ARG A 136 -24.70 -1.14 -14.33
CA ARG A 136 -23.33 -0.92 -14.81
C ARG A 136 -22.46 -0.52 -13.61
N VAL A 137 -21.57 -1.39 -13.20
CA VAL A 137 -20.71 -1.19 -12.03
C VAL A 137 -19.25 -1.17 -12.46
N ALA A 138 -18.53 -0.08 -12.19
CA ALA A 138 -17.10 -0.03 -12.48
C ALA A 138 -16.27 -0.56 -11.30
N VAL A 139 -15.26 -1.34 -11.66
CA VAL A 139 -14.13 -1.74 -10.82
C VAL A 139 -12.83 -1.35 -11.52
N ASN A 140 -11.71 -1.25 -10.80
CA ASN A 140 -10.44 -0.87 -11.44
C ASN A 140 -9.92 -1.93 -12.41
N VAL A 141 -10.03 -3.21 -12.03
CA VAL A 141 -9.65 -4.38 -12.85
C VAL A 141 -10.56 -5.55 -12.43
N ILE A 142 -11.09 -6.29 -13.39
CA ILE A 142 -11.84 -7.54 -13.13
C ILE A 142 -10.86 -8.58 -12.57
N ASN A 143 -11.35 -9.43 -11.67
CA ASN A 143 -10.52 -10.37 -10.89
C ASN A 143 -9.46 -9.69 -10.00
N SER A 144 -9.64 -8.41 -9.68
CA SER A 144 -8.86 -7.70 -8.66
C SER A 144 -9.46 -7.88 -7.26
N THR A 145 -8.77 -7.35 -6.25
CA THR A 145 -9.30 -7.29 -4.88
C THR A 145 -10.61 -6.50 -4.81
N ALA A 146 -10.71 -5.36 -5.51
CA ALA A 146 -11.95 -4.56 -5.53
C ALA A 146 -13.12 -5.32 -6.13
N TRP A 147 -12.89 -6.03 -7.24
CA TRP A 147 -13.91 -6.87 -7.86
C TRP A 147 -14.30 -8.04 -6.95
N LEU A 148 -13.34 -8.78 -6.37
CA LEU A 148 -13.60 -9.93 -5.49
C LEU A 148 -14.51 -9.55 -4.32
N HIS A 149 -14.16 -8.47 -3.60
CA HIS A 149 -14.96 -8.04 -2.46
C HIS A 149 -16.33 -7.48 -2.89
N ALA A 150 -16.42 -6.82 -4.05
CA ALA A 150 -17.71 -6.38 -4.59
C ALA A 150 -18.63 -7.57 -4.89
N VAL A 151 -18.14 -8.61 -5.59
CA VAL A 151 -18.96 -9.81 -5.87
C VAL A 151 -19.27 -10.60 -4.60
N ALA A 152 -18.34 -10.64 -3.64
CA ALA A 152 -18.58 -11.29 -2.36
C ALA A 152 -19.64 -10.55 -1.54
N ALA A 153 -19.63 -9.20 -1.51
CA ALA A 153 -20.66 -8.41 -0.86
C ALA A 153 -22.03 -8.57 -1.54
N LEU A 154 -22.09 -8.58 -2.87
CA LEU A 154 -23.31 -8.90 -3.62
C LEU A 154 -23.88 -10.26 -3.17
N GLY A 155 -23.02 -11.29 -3.08
CA GLY A 155 -23.40 -12.62 -2.62
C GLY A 155 -23.88 -12.68 -1.16
N LEU A 156 -23.40 -11.82 -0.25
CA LEU A 156 -23.90 -11.68 1.11
C LEU A 156 -25.33 -11.11 1.16
N HIS A 157 -25.72 -10.38 0.12
CA HIS A 157 -27.04 -9.77 -0.01
C HIS A 157 -27.95 -10.50 -0.99
N ASP A 158 -27.65 -11.76 -1.35
CA ASP A 158 -28.40 -12.62 -2.25
C ASP A 158 -28.56 -12.07 -3.69
N VAL A 159 -27.58 -11.25 -4.13
CA VAL A 159 -27.54 -10.72 -5.50
C VAL A 159 -26.65 -11.61 -6.39
N ASP A 160 -27.18 -12.03 -7.51
CA ASP A 160 -26.44 -12.77 -8.52
C ASP A 160 -25.48 -11.81 -9.27
N TYR A 161 -24.19 -11.85 -8.89
CA TYR A 161 -23.18 -10.98 -9.47
C TYR A 161 -22.97 -11.18 -10.97
N THR A 162 -23.36 -12.36 -11.54
CA THR A 162 -23.25 -12.63 -12.97
C THR A 162 -24.21 -11.79 -13.80
N LYS A 163 -25.25 -11.25 -13.16
CA LYS A 163 -26.21 -10.33 -13.76
C LYS A 163 -25.79 -8.85 -13.61
N VAL A 164 -24.73 -8.56 -12.85
CA VAL A 164 -24.17 -7.21 -12.75
C VAL A 164 -23.22 -6.98 -13.93
N ARG A 165 -23.36 -5.83 -14.60
CA ARG A 165 -22.52 -5.46 -15.74
C ARG A 165 -21.24 -4.78 -15.27
N PHE A 166 -20.25 -5.59 -14.88
CA PHE A 166 -18.96 -5.06 -14.50
C PHE A 166 -18.19 -4.51 -15.70
N THR A 167 -17.52 -3.35 -15.50
CA THR A 167 -16.61 -2.75 -16.48
C THR A 167 -15.34 -2.27 -15.78
N GLU A 168 -14.22 -2.31 -16.51
CA GLU A 168 -12.94 -1.84 -16.01
C GLU A 168 -12.77 -0.35 -16.29
N VAL A 169 -12.57 0.42 -15.22
CA VAL A 169 -12.22 1.84 -15.28
C VAL A 169 -11.17 2.13 -14.22
N PRO A 170 -9.99 2.69 -14.57
CA PRO A 170 -8.99 3.06 -13.59
C PRO A 170 -9.54 4.01 -12.51
N PHE A 171 -9.17 3.83 -11.26
CA PHE A 171 -9.68 4.63 -10.13
C PHE A 171 -9.71 6.15 -10.38
N PRO A 172 -8.64 6.79 -10.94
CA PRO A 172 -8.68 8.23 -11.21
C PRO A 172 -9.74 8.67 -12.21
N GLN A 173 -10.25 7.74 -13.02
CA GLN A 173 -11.19 8.01 -14.12
C GLN A 173 -12.63 7.61 -13.81
N MET A 174 -12.93 6.99 -12.65
CA MET A 174 -14.27 6.45 -12.35
C MET A 174 -15.31 7.51 -12.03
N ASN A 175 -14.91 8.63 -11.43
CA ASN A 175 -15.86 9.61 -10.90
C ASN A 175 -16.68 10.28 -12.01
N ASP A 176 -16.05 10.69 -13.10
CA ASP A 176 -16.72 11.41 -14.20
C ASP A 176 -17.79 10.55 -14.90
N PRO A 177 -17.54 9.27 -15.29
CA PRO A 177 -18.57 8.40 -15.82
C PRO A 177 -19.76 8.18 -14.89
N LEU A 178 -19.54 8.10 -13.55
CA LEU A 178 -20.63 8.03 -12.60
C LEU A 178 -21.44 9.33 -12.59
N VAL A 179 -20.77 10.48 -12.46
CA VAL A 179 -21.44 11.79 -12.40
C VAL A 179 -22.23 12.09 -13.69
N ASN A 180 -21.76 11.59 -14.84
CA ASN A 180 -22.41 11.76 -16.14
C ASN A 180 -23.46 10.67 -16.43
N GLY A 181 -23.78 9.78 -15.49
CA GLY A 181 -24.78 8.72 -15.65
C GLY A 181 -24.40 7.61 -16.64
N GLN A 182 -23.14 7.51 -17.03
CA GLN A 182 -22.62 6.42 -17.87
C GLN A 182 -22.45 5.13 -17.07
N LEU A 183 -22.28 5.24 -15.74
CA LEU A 183 -22.22 4.16 -14.77
C LEU A 183 -23.32 4.34 -13.73
N ASP A 184 -23.81 3.25 -13.19
CA ASP A 184 -24.84 3.25 -12.15
C ASP A 184 -24.20 3.19 -10.75
N ALA A 185 -23.04 2.53 -10.64
CA ALA A 185 -22.22 2.46 -9.43
C ALA A 185 -20.72 2.35 -9.76
N ILE A 186 -19.89 2.70 -8.80
CA ILE A 186 -18.43 2.55 -8.88
C ILE A 186 -17.87 1.99 -7.56
N ALA A 187 -16.89 1.11 -7.66
CA ALA A 187 -16.09 0.63 -6.53
C ALA A 187 -14.84 1.52 -6.38
N GLN A 188 -14.90 2.55 -5.54
CA GLN A 188 -13.90 3.62 -5.47
C GLN A 188 -13.11 3.62 -4.15
N VAL A 189 -11.85 4.05 -4.23
CA VAL A 189 -10.89 4.13 -3.12
C VAL A 189 -10.51 5.57 -2.79
N GLU A 190 -9.81 5.77 -1.67
CA GLU A 190 -9.16 7.05 -1.40
C GLU A 190 -7.95 7.29 -2.31
N PRO A 191 -7.71 8.56 -2.73
CA PRO A 191 -8.42 9.80 -2.34
C PRO A 191 -9.62 10.15 -3.25
N PHE A 192 -9.88 9.37 -4.30
CA PHE A 192 -10.90 9.68 -5.33
C PHE A 192 -12.32 9.64 -4.77
N ARG A 193 -12.56 8.75 -3.78
CA ARG A 193 -13.83 8.68 -3.06
C ARG A 193 -14.11 9.99 -2.31
N SER A 194 -13.16 10.48 -1.50
CA SER A 194 -13.33 11.75 -0.79
C SER A 194 -13.54 12.93 -1.73
N ALA A 195 -12.86 12.96 -2.88
CA ALA A 195 -13.06 13.99 -3.89
C ALA A 195 -14.49 13.95 -4.45
N LEU A 196 -15.04 12.76 -4.74
CA LEU A 196 -16.42 12.60 -5.22
C LEU A 196 -17.43 12.97 -4.15
N MET A 197 -17.25 12.49 -2.91
CA MET A 197 -18.14 12.78 -1.79
C MET A 197 -18.21 14.27 -1.46
N ALA A 198 -17.09 15.01 -1.60
CA ALA A 198 -17.05 16.45 -1.41
C ALA A 198 -17.93 17.23 -2.40
N THR A 199 -18.27 16.65 -3.57
CA THR A 199 -19.23 17.27 -4.51
C THR A 199 -20.67 17.25 -4.02
N GLY A 200 -20.99 16.44 -3.01
CA GLY A 200 -22.33 16.22 -2.49
C GLY A 200 -23.26 15.44 -3.43
N LYS A 201 -22.78 14.96 -4.60
CA LYS A 201 -23.58 14.28 -5.63
C LYS A 201 -23.72 12.77 -5.43
N ALA A 202 -22.83 12.16 -4.66
CA ALA A 202 -22.77 10.71 -4.47
C ALA A 202 -23.07 10.30 -3.02
N GLU A 203 -23.40 9.03 -2.85
CA GLU A 203 -23.57 8.37 -1.57
C GLU A 203 -22.96 6.97 -1.59
N ILE A 204 -22.55 6.47 -0.42
CA ILE A 204 -21.99 5.13 -0.24
C ILE A 204 -23.11 4.18 0.13
N ILE A 205 -23.27 3.09 -0.62
CA ILE A 205 -24.30 2.06 -0.37
C ILE A 205 -23.72 0.76 0.20
N SER A 206 -22.39 0.56 0.16
CA SER A 206 -21.73 -0.64 0.68
C SER A 206 -20.25 -0.39 0.97
N TRP A 207 -19.72 -1.12 1.94
CA TRP A 207 -18.31 -1.23 2.27
C TRP A 207 -17.84 -2.69 2.08
N PRO A 208 -17.63 -3.14 0.84
CA PRO A 208 -17.48 -4.56 0.51
C PRO A 208 -16.39 -5.28 1.30
N TYR A 209 -15.28 -4.62 1.58
CA TYR A 209 -14.17 -5.23 2.31
C TYR A 209 -14.50 -5.43 3.79
N ILE A 210 -15.16 -4.45 4.42
CA ILE A 210 -15.60 -4.57 5.81
C ILE A 210 -16.63 -5.69 5.93
N GLU A 211 -17.55 -5.78 4.97
CA GLU A 211 -18.62 -6.79 4.99
C GLU A 211 -18.09 -8.22 4.81
N THR A 212 -17.01 -8.38 4.03
CA THR A 212 -16.55 -9.72 3.61
C THR A 212 -15.28 -10.19 4.31
N ALA A 213 -14.39 -9.28 4.71
CA ALA A 213 -13.10 -9.61 5.31
C ALA A 213 -12.58 -8.50 6.24
N PRO A 214 -13.31 -8.15 7.32
CA PRO A 214 -12.86 -7.15 8.28
C PRO A 214 -11.53 -7.56 8.92
N ASN A 215 -10.70 -6.58 9.26
CA ASN A 215 -9.36 -6.76 9.85
C ASN A 215 -8.38 -7.59 8.99
N SER A 216 -8.62 -7.74 7.68
CA SER A 216 -7.71 -8.47 6.78
C SER A 216 -6.69 -7.53 6.16
N ASP A 217 -5.49 -8.06 5.86
CA ASP A 217 -4.50 -7.34 5.05
C ASP A 217 -5.02 -7.23 3.62
N ILE A 218 -5.03 -6.01 3.08
CA ILE A 218 -5.42 -5.73 1.70
C ILE A 218 -4.23 -5.59 0.80
N THR A 219 -3.20 -4.89 1.30
CA THR A 219 -1.99 -4.58 0.55
C THR A 219 -0.76 -4.87 1.38
N GLN A 220 0.32 -5.24 0.71
CA GLN A 220 1.60 -5.61 1.31
C GLN A 220 2.76 -5.36 0.36
N TYR A 221 3.97 -5.48 0.88
CA TYR A 221 5.22 -5.40 0.13
C TYR A 221 5.79 -6.79 -0.10
N LEU A 222 6.15 -7.09 -1.34
CA LEU A 222 6.61 -8.40 -1.80
C LEU A 222 8.00 -8.31 -2.40
N ALA A 223 8.80 -9.36 -2.22
CA ALA A 223 10.01 -9.60 -3.00
C ALA A 223 10.06 -11.08 -3.44
N LEU A 224 10.86 -11.38 -4.48
CA LEU A 224 11.11 -12.77 -4.86
C LEU A 224 11.87 -13.50 -3.74
N THR A 225 11.52 -14.75 -3.47
CA THR A 225 12.22 -15.59 -2.49
C THR A 225 13.72 -15.63 -2.75
N SER A 226 14.13 -15.84 -4.02
CA SER A 226 15.53 -15.87 -4.42
C SER A 226 16.27 -14.52 -4.20
N TRP A 227 15.55 -13.40 -4.24
CA TRP A 227 16.12 -12.10 -3.91
C TRP A 227 16.28 -11.95 -2.38
N VAL A 228 15.27 -12.36 -1.59
CA VAL A 228 15.31 -12.30 -0.13
C VAL A 228 16.44 -13.18 0.42
N GLU A 229 16.64 -14.39 -0.13
CA GLU A 229 17.73 -15.27 0.28
C GLU A 229 19.11 -14.63 0.12
N LYS A 230 19.31 -13.86 -0.95
CA LYS A 230 20.57 -13.15 -1.23
C LYS A 230 20.71 -11.82 -0.47
N ASN A 231 19.59 -11.21 -0.06
CA ASN A 231 19.52 -9.86 0.49
C ASN A 231 18.71 -9.79 1.79
N HIS A 232 18.79 -10.83 2.61
CA HIS A 232 17.96 -10.97 3.81
C HIS A 232 18.01 -9.73 4.73
N ASP A 233 19.22 -9.24 5.04
CA ASP A 233 19.39 -8.06 5.89
C ASP A 233 18.76 -6.82 5.28
N THR A 234 18.84 -6.67 3.96
CA THR A 234 18.22 -5.57 3.23
C THR A 234 16.69 -5.66 3.27
N ALA A 235 16.14 -6.87 3.14
CA ALA A 235 14.70 -7.11 3.28
C ALA A 235 14.19 -6.77 4.70
N VAL A 236 14.94 -7.17 5.74
CA VAL A 236 14.64 -6.83 7.14
C VAL A 236 14.69 -5.32 7.38
N LYS A 237 15.72 -4.63 6.88
CA LYS A 237 15.87 -3.17 6.99
C LYS A 237 14.70 -2.45 6.29
N PHE A 238 14.31 -2.89 5.09
CA PHE A 238 13.15 -2.35 4.38
C PHE A 238 11.87 -2.51 5.20
N ALA A 239 11.58 -3.73 5.67
CA ALA A 239 10.39 -4.02 6.47
C ALA A 239 10.34 -3.16 7.74
N ARG A 240 11.47 -3.02 8.45
CA ARG A 240 11.59 -2.20 9.65
C ARG A 240 11.30 -0.73 9.38
N ALA A 241 11.83 -0.18 8.29
CA ALA A 241 11.59 1.20 7.89
C ALA A 241 10.10 1.44 7.55
N VAL A 242 9.45 0.51 6.83
CA VAL A 242 8.01 0.58 6.52
C VAL A 242 7.18 0.54 7.80
N ILE A 243 7.49 -0.35 8.75
CA ILE A 243 6.79 -0.45 10.04
C ILE A 243 6.92 0.87 10.82
N LYS A 244 8.11 1.47 10.87
CA LYS A 244 8.30 2.81 11.46
C LYS A 244 7.43 3.88 10.78
N GLY A 245 7.28 3.81 9.45
CA GLY A 245 6.36 4.68 8.71
C GLY A 245 4.90 4.51 9.11
N ALA A 246 4.46 3.26 9.35
CA ALA A 246 3.12 2.98 9.84
C ALA A 246 2.89 3.50 11.28
N GLU A 247 3.87 3.33 12.15
CA GLU A 247 3.86 3.86 13.54
C GLU A 247 3.85 5.39 13.55
N PHE A 248 4.64 6.02 12.68
CA PHE A 248 4.64 7.47 12.50
C PHE A 248 3.24 7.97 12.09
N ALA A 249 2.61 7.34 11.11
CA ALA A 249 1.26 7.72 10.67
C ALA A 249 0.25 7.71 11.82
N LYS A 250 0.36 6.73 12.73
CA LYS A 250 -0.50 6.60 13.90
C LYS A 250 -0.20 7.68 14.97
N SER A 251 1.07 8.00 15.19
CA SER A 251 1.50 8.91 16.27
C SER A 251 1.56 10.38 15.84
N LYS A 252 1.67 10.65 14.53
CA LYS A 252 1.86 11.98 13.92
C LYS A 252 0.84 12.18 12.78
N GLU A 253 -0.44 12.00 13.09
CA GLU A 253 -1.52 12.00 12.10
C GLU A 253 -1.53 13.25 11.21
N ALA A 254 -1.35 14.45 11.78
CA ALA A 254 -1.33 15.69 11.01
C ALA A 254 -0.22 15.70 9.95
N ALA A 255 1.01 15.28 10.31
CA ALA A 255 2.12 15.18 9.37
C ALA A 255 1.87 14.09 8.32
N ALA A 256 1.29 12.95 8.73
CA ALA A 256 0.93 11.88 7.81
C ALA A 256 -0.12 12.34 6.77
N ARG A 257 -1.07 13.20 7.15
CA ARG A 257 -2.06 13.81 6.25
C ARG A 257 -1.38 14.71 5.21
N GLU A 258 -0.44 15.56 5.61
CA GLU A 258 0.35 16.39 4.68
C GLU A 258 1.09 15.53 3.66
N ILE A 259 1.77 14.48 4.13
CA ILE A 259 2.52 13.57 3.26
C ILE A 259 1.56 12.84 2.31
N ASN A 260 0.40 12.37 2.80
CA ASN A 260 -0.59 11.67 1.99
C ASN A 260 -1.14 12.56 0.88
N VAL A 261 -1.52 13.79 1.19
CA VAL A 261 -2.04 14.77 0.21
C VAL A 261 -0.99 15.07 -0.86
N ALA A 262 0.26 15.32 -0.46
CA ALA A 262 1.35 15.59 -1.40
C ALA A 262 1.62 14.39 -2.33
N TYR A 263 1.60 13.17 -1.79
CA TYR A 263 1.87 11.95 -2.55
C TYR A 263 0.73 11.60 -3.52
N THR A 264 -0.51 11.64 -3.05
CA THR A 264 -1.70 11.27 -3.83
C THR A 264 -2.18 12.39 -4.76
N LYS A 265 -1.58 13.59 -4.67
CA LYS A 265 -2.00 14.81 -5.38
C LYS A 265 -3.47 15.19 -5.11
N LEU A 266 -3.97 14.86 -3.94
CA LEU A 266 -5.30 15.26 -3.50
C LEU A 266 -5.36 16.78 -3.37
N ASN A 267 -6.54 17.36 -3.64
CA ASN A 267 -6.78 18.78 -3.36
C ASN A 267 -6.46 19.07 -1.88
N PRO A 268 -5.53 20.02 -1.59
CA PRO A 268 -5.14 20.35 -0.22
C PRO A 268 -6.30 20.75 0.70
N ALA A 269 -7.39 21.29 0.14
CA ALA A 269 -8.59 21.63 0.89
C ALA A 269 -9.30 20.41 1.52
N LEU A 270 -9.03 19.22 1.02
CA LEU A 270 -9.59 17.96 1.53
C LEU A 270 -8.67 17.26 2.56
N LYS A 271 -7.55 17.86 2.91
CA LYS A 271 -6.55 17.27 3.81
C LYS A 271 -7.14 16.74 5.11
N ASP A 272 -7.97 17.52 5.75
CA ASP A 272 -8.53 17.20 7.06
C ASP A 272 -9.76 16.28 6.99
N THR A 273 -10.33 16.11 5.80
CA THR A 273 -11.51 15.27 5.56
C THR A 273 -11.17 13.89 5.00
N VAL A 274 -10.02 13.74 4.30
CA VAL A 274 -9.59 12.45 3.78
C VAL A 274 -9.26 11.50 4.92
N LEU A 275 -9.79 10.29 4.84
CA LEU A 275 -9.47 9.26 5.82
C LEU A 275 -8.08 8.68 5.53
N LEU A 276 -7.23 8.59 6.55
CA LEU A 276 -5.96 7.88 6.42
C LEU A 276 -6.15 6.36 6.52
N PRO A 277 -5.35 5.55 5.78
CA PRO A 277 -5.42 4.10 5.87
C PRO A 277 -5.07 3.59 7.27
N LEU A 278 -5.70 2.49 7.67
CA LEU A 278 -5.22 1.69 8.78
C LEU A 278 -3.98 0.94 8.30
N LEU A 279 -2.80 1.35 8.75
CA LEU A 279 -1.53 0.76 8.35
C LEU A 279 -1.12 -0.35 9.31
N GLY A 280 -0.72 -1.50 8.75
CA GLY A 280 -0.30 -2.66 9.51
C GLY A 280 1.16 -2.57 9.95
N THR A 281 1.47 -3.15 11.11
CA THR A 281 2.85 -3.34 11.59
C THR A 281 3.24 -4.82 11.66
N LYS A 282 2.27 -5.72 11.46
CA LYS A 282 2.45 -7.17 11.44
C LYS A 282 1.54 -7.78 10.39
N VAL A 283 2.06 -8.70 9.58
CA VAL A 283 1.27 -9.42 8.57
C VAL A 283 0.20 -10.28 9.25
N ASN A 284 -1.05 -10.12 8.80
CA ASN A 284 -2.19 -10.89 9.29
C ASN A 284 -2.48 -12.09 8.39
N VAL A 285 -1.77 -13.19 8.62
CA VAL A 285 -1.94 -14.44 7.85
C VAL A 285 -3.38 -14.95 7.89
N ALA A 286 -4.07 -14.86 9.03
CA ALA A 286 -5.47 -15.28 9.14
C ALA A 286 -6.42 -14.41 8.29
N GLY A 287 -6.12 -13.11 8.17
CA GLY A 287 -6.85 -12.21 7.28
C GLY A 287 -6.64 -12.55 5.81
N MET A 288 -5.40 -12.87 5.42
CA MET A 288 -5.09 -13.34 4.06
C MET A 288 -5.78 -14.67 3.75
N ALA A 289 -5.88 -15.59 4.72
CA ALA A 289 -6.61 -16.86 4.55
C ALA A 289 -8.09 -16.63 4.23
N ARG A 290 -8.76 -15.68 4.90
CA ARG A 290 -10.16 -15.33 4.56
C ARG A 290 -10.30 -14.80 3.13
N THR A 291 -9.38 -13.95 2.68
CA THR A 291 -9.37 -13.47 1.29
C THR A 291 -9.17 -14.65 0.33
N MET A 292 -8.30 -15.59 0.66
CA MET A 292 -8.05 -16.79 -0.14
C MET A 292 -9.28 -17.69 -0.24
N GLU A 293 -10.04 -17.87 0.84
CA GLU A 293 -11.33 -18.59 0.84
C GLU A 293 -12.33 -17.93 -0.13
N LEU A 294 -12.44 -16.60 -0.12
CA LEU A 294 -13.26 -15.87 -1.10
C LEU A 294 -12.77 -16.11 -2.53
N MET A 295 -11.46 -16.07 -2.76
CA MET A 295 -10.88 -16.35 -4.08
C MET A 295 -11.21 -17.76 -4.57
N GLN A 296 -11.18 -18.76 -3.71
CA GLN A 296 -11.57 -20.13 -4.04
C GLN A 296 -13.08 -20.21 -4.34
N LYS A 297 -13.92 -19.59 -3.51
CA LYS A 297 -15.37 -19.55 -3.69
C LYS A 297 -15.78 -18.95 -5.05
N TYR A 298 -15.07 -17.92 -5.50
CA TYR A 298 -15.36 -17.24 -6.77
C TYR A 298 -14.44 -17.67 -7.93
N GLY A 299 -13.77 -18.83 -7.80
CA GLY A 299 -13.00 -19.46 -8.88
C GLY A 299 -11.70 -18.75 -9.28
N MET A 300 -11.22 -17.80 -8.46
CA MET A 300 -10.01 -17.04 -8.74
C MET A 300 -8.72 -17.75 -8.29
N LEU A 301 -8.84 -18.80 -7.47
CA LEU A 301 -7.74 -19.62 -7.00
C LEU A 301 -8.18 -21.08 -6.92
N GLN A 302 -7.40 -21.99 -7.55
CA GLN A 302 -7.74 -23.40 -7.64
C GLN A 302 -7.38 -24.19 -6.36
N LYS A 303 -6.26 -23.82 -5.73
CA LYS A 303 -5.73 -24.53 -4.55
C LYS A 303 -5.32 -23.51 -3.47
N PRO A 304 -5.47 -23.89 -2.19
CA PRO A 304 -4.99 -23.02 -1.11
C PRO A 304 -3.46 -22.89 -1.17
N ILE A 305 -2.97 -21.74 -0.70
CA ILE A 305 -1.56 -21.39 -0.60
C ILE A 305 -1.20 -21.29 0.87
N ASP A 306 -0.11 -21.93 1.29
CA ASP A 306 0.45 -21.68 2.62
C ASP A 306 1.16 -20.31 2.64
N VAL A 307 0.42 -19.30 3.06
CA VAL A 307 0.94 -17.94 3.21
C VAL A 307 1.88 -17.83 4.41
N SER A 308 1.71 -18.68 5.43
CA SER A 308 2.48 -18.58 6.68
C SER A 308 3.98 -18.82 6.46
N SER A 309 4.32 -19.72 5.54
CA SER A 309 5.70 -20.01 5.12
C SER A 309 6.32 -18.92 4.25
N ARG A 310 5.52 -17.95 3.77
CA ARG A 310 5.91 -16.91 2.82
C ARG A 310 5.96 -15.50 3.44
N VAL A 311 6.08 -15.41 4.75
CA VAL A 311 6.21 -14.14 5.48
C VAL A 311 7.63 -14.00 6.00
N LEU A 312 8.26 -12.85 5.73
CA LEU A 312 9.58 -12.53 6.27
C LEU A 312 9.53 -12.56 7.81
N LYS A 313 10.40 -13.36 8.39
CA LYS A 313 10.57 -13.39 9.85
C LYS A 313 11.45 -12.21 10.24
N LEU A 314 10.90 -11.31 11.03
CA LEU A 314 11.67 -10.22 11.63
C LEU A 314 12.29 -10.70 12.95
N PRO A 315 13.51 -10.26 13.25
CA PRO A 315 14.23 -10.61 14.50
C PRO A 315 13.54 -10.04 15.74
#